data_d7635027a6f9b75fb0666f55309a294a
#
_entry.id   d7635027a6f9b75fb0666f55309a294a
#
_cell.length_a   1.000
_cell.length_b   1.000
_cell.length_c   1.000
_cell.angle_alpha   90.00
_cell.angle_beta   90.00
_cell.angle_gamma   90.00
#
_symmetry.space_group_name_H-M   'P 1'
#
loop_
_entity.id
_entity.type
_entity.pdbx_description
1 polymer ?
#
loop_
_entity_poly.entity_id
_entity_poly.type
_entity_poly.pdbx_seq_one_letter_code
_entity_poly.pdbx_strand_id
1 'polypeptide(L)'
;VGGASQGGGFGGMSMDDIFSQFGDIFGGHFGGFGGFSGFGGGSRGGRRVNRGSDLRVKVKLNLKEIATGVEKKIKVKKYVTCSKCHGSGAEDDHSSKTCETCHGSGVVTRVANTILGQMQTQTTCPTCGGEGKIITKKCSECNGEGIVRDDEVITINIPAGVAEGMQLSMSGKGNAARHGGINGDLLILIEEEPHPELIRDENDILYNLLLSVPQAALG
;
A
#
# COMPACT_ATOMS: atom_id res chain seq x y z
N VAL A 1 43.05 62.02 1.60
CA VAL A 1 43.51 60.69 2.03
C VAL A 1 42.30 59.80 2.22
N GLY A 2 42.15 58.87 1.32
CA GLY A 2 41.00 58.07 1.07
C GLY A 2 40.73 56.95 2.01
N GLY A 3 39.53 56.46 2.00
CA GLY A 3 39.05 55.25 2.67
C GLY A 3 37.82 54.76 1.95
N ALA A 4 38.00 53.87 1.00
CA ALA A 4 36.90 53.19 0.32
C ALA A 4 36.35 52.08 1.22
N SER A 5 35.07 52.12 1.54
CA SER A 5 34.33 51.00 2.08
C SER A 5 33.51 50.34 0.98
N GLN A 6 33.89 49.15 0.64
CA GLN A 6 33.25 48.30 -0.37
C GLN A 6 32.12 47.54 0.28
N GLY A 7 30.89 48.02 0.15
CA GLY A 7 29.67 47.32 0.49
C GLY A 7 29.28 46.41 -0.68
N GLY A 8 29.46 45.12 -0.52
CA GLY A 8 29.00 44.11 -1.48
C GLY A 8 27.47 44.03 -1.47
N GLY A 9 26.85 44.56 -2.52
CA GLY A 9 25.44 44.42 -2.78
C GLY A 9 25.11 43.00 -3.29
N PHE A 10 24.38 42.26 -2.51
CA PHE A 10 23.65 41.09 -2.97
C PHE A 10 22.40 41.59 -3.71
N GLY A 11 22.63 42.13 -4.91
CA GLY A 11 21.58 42.69 -5.75
C GLY A 11 21.30 41.75 -6.90
N GLY A 12 20.10 41.22 -6.96
CA GLY A 12 19.45 40.85 -8.23
C GLY A 12 19.63 39.43 -8.75
N MET A 13 19.63 38.43 -7.90
CA MET A 13 19.23 37.08 -8.37
C MET A 13 17.72 36.97 -8.24
N SER A 14 17.04 36.88 -9.38
CA SER A 14 15.59 36.65 -9.37
C SER A 14 15.33 35.23 -8.88
N MET A 15 14.18 35.04 -8.21
CA MET A 15 13.77 33.72 -7.73
C MET A 15 13.77 32.65 -8.87
N ASP A 16 13.59 33.07 -10.12
CA ASP A 16 13.63 32.22 -11.30
C ASP A 16 15.05 31.69 -11.59
N ASP A 17 16.09 32.48 -11.37
CA ASP A 17 17.49 32.05 -11.58
C ASP A 17 17.93 31.03 -10.52
N ILE A 18 17.41 31.14 -9.29
CA ILE A 18 17.68 30.17 -8.23
C ILE A 18 16.95 28.85 -8.53
N PHE A 19 15.73 28.90 -9.04
CA PHE A 19 14.98 27.71 -9.41
C PHE A 19 15.53 26.98 -10.63
N SER A 20 16.05 27.69 -11.64
CA SER A 20 16.68 27.07 -12.80
C SER A 20 17.99 26.37 -12.45
N GLN A 21 18.79 26.96 -11.57
CA GLN A 21 20.07 26.38 -11.14
C GLN A 21 19.88 25.18 -10.18
N PHE A 22 18.79 25.15 -9.40
CA PHE A 22 18.39 23.99 -8.61
C PHE A 22 17.77 22.88 -9.46
N GLY A 23 17.13 23.21 -10.56
CA GLY A 23 16.53 22.25 -11.52
C GLY A 23 17.56 21.36 -12.19
N ASP A 24 18.72 21.88 -12.52
CA ASP A 24 19.81 21.13 -13.15
C ASP A 24 20.52 20.17 -12.19
N ILE A 25 20.59 20.49 -10.91
CA ILE A 25 21.23 19.63 -9.89
C ILE A 25 20.28 18.49 -9.45
N PHE A 26 18.98 18.72 -9.42
CA PHE A 26 17.98 17.73 -9.02
C PHE A 26 17.37 16.94 -10.19
N GLY A 27 17.46 17.45 -11.42
CA GLY A 27 16.89 16.83 -12.63
C GLY A 27 17.65 15.61 -13.15
N GLY A 28 18.91 15.38 -12.74
CA GLY A 28 19.76 14.34 -13.30
C GLY A 28 19.76 12.98 -12.61
N HIS A 29 19.21 12.83 -11.41
CA HIS A 29 19.34 11.56 -10.67
C HIS A 29 18.09 11.06 -9.95
N PHE A 30 16.97 11.79 -10.04
CA PHE A 30 15.69 11.36 -9.47
C PHE A 30 14.59 11.44 -10.54
N GLY A 31 14.65 10.57 -11.54
CA GLY A 31 13.60 10.35 -12.52
C GLY A 31 12.34 9.76 -11.87
N GLY A 32 11.53 10.60 -11.21
CA GLY A 32 10.30 10.12 -10.57
C GLY A 32 9.48 11.18 -9.84
N PHE A 33 9.95 12.42 -9.71
CA PHE A 33 9.18 13.48 -9.03
C PHE A 33 8.71 14.57 -10.01
N GLY A 34 8.19 14.15 -11.15
CA GLY A 34 7.46 15.00 -12.11
C GLY A 34 6.08 15.33 -11.57
N GLY A 35 5.93 16.38 -10.76
CA GLY A 35 4.63 16.73 -10.19
C GLY A 35 4.56 18.04 -9.43
N PHE A 36 5.51 18.95 -9.59
CA PHE A 36 5.41 20.28 -8.95
C PHE A 36 4.92 21.36 -9.92
N SER A 37 4.05 21.01 -10.88
CA SER A 37 3.35 21.97 -11.74
C SER A 37 1.86 21.92 -11.44
N GLY A 38 1.43 22.60 -10.38
CA GLY A 38 0.01 22.57 -9.99
C GLY A 38 -0.31 23.43 -8.77
N PHE A 39 0.29 24.58 -8.66
CA PHE A 39 -0.17 25.58 -7.69
C PHE A 39 -1.36 26.35 -8.28
N GLY A 40 -2.49 25.66 -8.45
CA GLY A 40 -3.70 26.28 -8.99
C GLY A 40 -4.74 25.25 -9.42
N GLY A 41 -5.16 24.41 -8.52
CA GLY A 41 -6.29 23.51 -8.77
C GLY A 41 -6.92 23.14 -7.44
N GLY A 42 -8.13 23.68 -7.19
CA GLY A 42 -8.92 23.37 -6.00
C GLY A 42 -9.00 21.88 -5.81
N SER A 43 -8.29 21.36 -4.84
CA SER A 43 -8.46 20.01 -4.35
C SER A 43 -9.89 19.92 -3.83
N ARG A 44 -10.80 19.42 -4.67
CA ARG A 44 -12.08 18.91 -4.20
C ARG A 44 -11.72 17.91 -3.12
N GLY A 45 -12.03 18.22 -1.87
CA GLY A 45 -11.79 17.39 -0.72
C GLY A 45 -12.33 15.98 -0.95
N GLY A 46 -11.53 15.13 -1.55
CA GLY A 46 -11.84 13.73 -1.77
C GLY A 46 -12.00 13.10 -0.40
N ARG A 47 -13.16 12.49 -0.17
CA ARG A 47 -13.42 11.66 0.99
C ARG A 47 -12.24 10.71 1.15
N ARG A 48 -11.54 10.76 2.28
CA ARG A 48 -10.48 9.79 2.56
C ARG A 48 -11.11 8.41 2.62
N VAL A 49 -10.88 7.61 1.61
CA VAL A 49 -11.35 6.22 1.58
C VAL A 49 -10.40 5.41 2.46
N ASN A 50 -10.95 4.78 3.49
CA ASN A 50 -10.19 3.86 4.32
C ASN A 50 -9.70 2.70 3.45
N ARG A 51 -8.41 2.36 3.54
CA ARG A 51 -7.84 1.21 2.86
C ARG A 51 -7.48 0.14 3.90
N GLY A 52 -7.82 -1.10 3.60
CA GLY A 52 -7.39 -2.26 4.36
C GLY A 52 -5.88 -2.46 4.26
N SER A 53 -5.30 -3.11 5.24
CA SER A 53 -3.87 -3.45 5.20
C SER A 53 -3.62 -4.61 4.25
N ASP A 54 -2.46 -4.57 3.60
CA ASP A 54 -2.01 -5.66 2.76
C ASP A 54 -1.65 -6.89 3.62
N LEU A 55 -1.86 -8.06 3.06
CA LEU A 55 -1.58 -9.33 3.69
C LEU A 55 -0.44 -10.03 2.96
N ARG A 56 0.55 -10.51 3.69
CA ARG A 56 1.69 -11.25 3.14
C ARG A 56 1.60 -12.71 3.52
N VAL A 57 1.71 -13.59 2.53
CA VAL A 57 1.67 -15.02 2.70
C VAL A 57 2.84 -15.65 1.96
N LYS A 58 3.50 -16.63 2.58
CA LYS A 58 4.55 -17.42 1.96
C LYS A 58 3.95 -18.71 1.44
N VAL A 59 4.27 -19.05 0.20
CA VAL A 59 3.82 -20.28 -0.45
C VAL A 59 5.03 -21.08 -0.88
N LYS A 60 5.14 -22.30 -0.38
CA LYS A 60 6.19 -23.23 -0.78
C LYS A 60 5.77 -23.99 -2.02
N LEU A 61 6.70 -24.06 -2.98
CA LEU A 61 6.53 -24.76 -4.25
C LEU A 61 7.64 -25.76 -4.43
N ASN A 62 7.29 -26.92 -4.94
CA ASN A 62 8.28 -27.90 -5.36
C ASN A 62 8.72 -27.63 -6.82
N LEU A 63 9.85 -28.18 -7.24
CA LEU A 63 10.42 -27.97 -8.59
C LEU A 63 9.44 -28.33 -9.72
N LYS A 64 8.59 -29.35 -9.55
CA LYS A 64 7.60 -29.73 -10.55
C LYS A 64 6.52 -28.66 -10.70
N GLU A 65 6.02 -28.15 -9.58
CA GLU A 65 5.01 -27.09 -9.57
C GLU A 65 5.54 -25.80 -10.19
N ILE A 66 6.82 -25.49 -9.92
CA ILE A 66 7.51 -24.34 -10.54
C ILE A 66 7.62 -24.52 -12.05
N ALA A 67 7.95 -25.71 -12.52
CA ALA A 67 8.11 -25.98 -13.96
C ALA A 67 6.78 -25.93 -14.73
N THR A 68 5.70 -26.43 -14.15
CA THR A 68 4.40 -26.54 -14.84
C THR A 68 3.44 -25.39 -14.55
N GLY A 69 3.69 -24.64 -13.47
CA GLY A 69 2.69 -23.77 -12.86
C GLY A 69 1.65 -24.58 -12.07
N VAL A 70 1.00 -23.94 -11.13
CA VAL A 70 0.03 -24.61 -10.27
C VAL A 70 -1.04 -23.66 -9.77
N GLU A 71 -2.25 -24.19 -9.61
CA GLU A 71 -3.33 -23.53 -8.89
C GLU A 71 -3.39 -24.06 -7.47
N LYS A 72 -3.08 -23.22 -6.48
CA LYS A 72 -3.11 -23.60 -5.06
C LYS A 72 -4.24 -22.88 -4.33
N LYS A 73 -4.93 -23.61 -3.46
CA LYS A 73 -5.92 -23.06 -2.53
C LYS A 73 -5.25 -22.89 -1.17
N ILE A 74 -5.21 -21.66 -0.70
CA ILE A 74 -4.67 -21.36 0.62
C ILE A 74 -5.77 -20.86 1.54
N LYS A 75 -5.75 -21.29 2.78
CA LYS A 75 -6.62 -20.80 3.85
C LYS A 75 -5.89 -19.70 4.61
N VAL A 76 -6.44 -18.52 4.59
CA VAL A 76 -5.81 -17.32 5.16
C VAL A 76 -6.72 -16.70 6.20
N LYS A 77 -6.17 -16.42 7.38
CA LYS A 77 -6.87 -15.65 8.42
C LYS A 77 -6.73 -14.17 8.14
N LYS A 78 -7.83 -13.53 7.82
CA LYS A 78 -7.84 -12.09 7.52
C LYS A 78 -9.09 -11.40 8.07
N TYR A 79 -9.07 -10.07 8.02
CA TYR A 79 -10.27 -9.30 8.24
C TYR A 79 -11.12 -9.31 6.98
N VAL A 80 -12.37 -9.73 7.12
CA VAL A 80 -13.40 -9.71 6.08
C VAL A 80 -14.50 -8.73 6.44
N THR A 81 -15.26 -8.29 5.46
CA THR A 81 -16.41 -7.43 5.70
C THR A 81 -17.45 -8.18 6.53
N CYS A 82 -17.93 -7.57 7.59
CA CYS A 82 -18.96 -8.15 8.45
C CYS A 82 -20.21 -8.47 7.63
N SER A 83 -20.69 -9.71 7.71
CA SER A 83 -21.85 -10.20 6.97
C SER A 83 -23.16 -9.55 7.43
N LYS A 84 -23.26 -9.22 8.71
CA LYS A 84 -24.47 -8.65 9.31
C LYS A 84 -24.70 -7.18 8.91
N CYS A 85 -23.64 -6.37 8.93
CA CYS A 85 -23.76 -4.93 8.66
C CYS A 85 -23.16 -4.52 7.31
N HIS A 86 -22.69 -5.46 6.50
CA HIS A 86 -22.08 -5.22 5.20
C HIS A 86 -21.01 -4.11 5.19
N GLY A 87 -20.24 -4.04 6.29
CA GLY A 87 -19.16 -3.08 6.43
C GLY A 87 -19.55 -1.73 7.03
N SER A 88 -20.83 -1.45 7.27
CA SER A 88 -21.28 -0.16 7.83
C SER A 88 -20.88 0.04 9.30
N GLY A 89 -20.71 -1.05 10.04
CA GLY A 89 -20.49 -1.02 11.49
C GLY A 89 -21.72 -0.68 12.31
N ALA A 90 -22.83 -0.28 11.67
CA ALA A 90 -24.10 0.02 12.32
C ALA A 90 -24.98 -1.24 12.40
N GLU A 91 -25.84 -1.31 13.41
CA GLU A 91 -26.75 -2.45 13.55
C GLU A 91 -27.81 -2.46 12.43
N ASP A 92 -28.33 -1.30 12.08
CA ASP A 92 -29.30 -1.07 11.01
C ASP A 92 -28.89 0.16 10.18
N ASP A 93 -29.43 0.28 8.98
CA ASP A 93 -29.18 1.43 8.09
C ASP A 93 -29.57 2.78 8.71
N HIS A 94 -30.53 2.78 9.62
CA HIS A 94 -30.98 3.97 10.36
C HIS A 94 -30.16 4.27 11.61
N SER A 95 -29.25 3.38 11.99
CA SER A 95 -28.39 3.52 13.19
C SER A 95 -27.13 4.36 12.94
N SER A 96 -27.07 5.08 11.83
CA SER A 96 -26.03 6.06 11.53
C SER A 96 -26.60 7.45 11.33
N LYS A 97 -26.01 8.47 11.95
CA LYS A 97 -26.37 9.88 11.80
C LYS A 97 -25.24 10.64 11.13
N THR A 98 -25.58 11.65 10.34
CA THR A 98 -24.58 12.58 9.81
C THR A 98 -23.88 13.30 10.97
N CYS A 99 -22.55 13.39 10.91
CA CYS A 99 -21.78 14.07 11.94
C CYS A 99 -22.12 15.57 11.96
N GLU A 100 -22.60 16.07 13.10
CA GLU A 100 -22.99 17.47 13.26
C GLU A 100 -21.80 18.44 13.17
N THR A 101 -20.60 17.99 13.55
CA THR A 101 -19.38 18.82 13.54
C THR A 101 -18.86 19.11 12.14
N CYS A 102 -18.92 18.15 11.23
CA CYS A 102 -18.42 18.27 9.87
C CYS A 102 -19.50 18.22 8.79
N HIS A 103 -20.77 18.06 9.18
CA HIS A 103 -21.91 17.96 8.28
C HIS A 103 -21.73 16.94 7.14
N GLY A 104 -21.08 15.82 7.46
CA GLY A 104 -20.83 14.74 6.51
C GLY A 104 -19.55 14.85 5.70
N SER A 105 -18.81 15.95 5.78
CA SER A 105 -17.57 16.16 5.00
C SER A 105 -16.37 15.30 5.50
N GLY A 106 -16.40 14.87 6.75
CA GLY A 106 -15.29 14.14 7.38
C GLY A 106 -14.09 15.01 7.76
N VAL A 107 -14.08 16.27 7.35
CA VAL A 107 -12.98 17.20 7.63
C VAL A 107 -13.54 18.50 8.23
N VAL A 108 -12.76 19.14 9.06
CA VAL A 108 -13.05 20.47 9.61
C VAL A 108 -11.94 21.43 9.22
N THR A 109 -12.31 22.64 8.80
CA THR A 109 -11.37 23.68 8.48
C THR A 109 -11.03 24.48 9.75
N ARG A 110 -9.77 24.56 10.09
CA ARG A 110 -9.27 25.40 11.16
C ARG A 110 -8.47 26.55 10.58
N VAL A 111 -8.72 27.74 11.07
CA VAL A 111 -7.94 28.93 10.75
C VAL A 111 -6.86 29.08 11.81
N ALA A 112 -5.60 28.99 11.41
CA ALA A 112 -4.45 29.24 12.27
C ALA A 112 -3.85 30.59 11.90
N ASN A 113 -3.67 31.46 12.89
CA ASN A 113 -2.95 32.72 12.73
C ASN A 113 -1.46 32.42 12.82
N THR A 114 -0.75 32.63 11.75
CA THR A 114 0.72 32.51 11.69
C THR A 114 1.36 33.89 11.49
N ILE A 115 2.67 33.97 11.69
CA ILE A 115 3.45 35.21 11.43
C ILE A 115 3.37 35.66 9.96
N LEU A 116 2.96 34.80 9.05
CA LEU A 116 2.78 35.06 7.62
C LEU A 116 1.31 35.33 7.24
N GLY A 117 0.41 35.42 8.23
CA GLY A 117 -1.01 35.66 8.02
C GLY A 117 -1.89 34.48 8.46
N GLN A 118 -3.16 34.56 8.08
CA GLN A 118 -4.14 33.52 8.38
C GLN A 118 -4.00 32.36 7.39
N MET A 119 -3.71 31.17 7.90
CA MET A 119 -3.73 29.93 7.11
C MET A 119 -4.96 29.10 7.45
N GLN A 120 -5.67 28.65 6.42
CA GLN A 120 -6.74 27.68 6.54
C GLN A 120 -6.16 26.28 6.38
N THR A 121 -6.29 25.46 7.43
CA THR A 121 -5.82 24.06 7.43
C THR A 121 -7.01 23.14 7.58
N GLN A 122 -7.13 22.17 6.70
CA GLN A 122 -8.13 21.10 6.81
C GLN A 122 -7.56 19.98 7.67
N THR A 123 -8.30 19.63 8.73
CA THR A 123 -7.96 18.53 9.63
C THR A 123 -9.10 17.51 9.64
N THR A 124 -8.75 16.25 9.89
CA THR A 124 -9.75 15.19 10.08
C THR A 124 -10.70 15.58 11.21
N CYS A 125 -11.98 15.41 11.00
CA CYS A 125 -12.99 15.71 12.02
C CYS A 125 -12.76 14.84 13.27
N PRO A 126 -12.52 15.42 14.44
CA PRO A 126 -12.24 14.64 15.65
C PRO A 126 -13.46 13.85 16.16
N THR A 127 -14.66 14.30 15.83
CA THR A 127 -15.91 13.68 16.30
C THR A 127 -16.23 12.38 15.57
N CYS A 128 -16.02 12.33 14.25
CA CYS A 128 -16.30 11.14 13.43
C CYS A 128 -15.05 10.45 12.89
N GLY A 129 -13.85 10.92 13.22
CA GLY A 129 -12.61 10.32 12.74
C GLY A 129 -12.40 10.39 11.22
N GLY A 130 -13.12 11.27 10.53
CA GLY A 130 -13.04 11.40 9.07
C GLY A 130 -14.16 10.74 8.30
N GLU A 131 -15.05 9.98 8.95
CA GLU A 131 -16.10 9.20 8.29
C GLU A 131 -17.32 10.03 7.85
N GLY A 132 -17.50 11.18 8.45
CA GLY A 132 -18.66 12.05 8.18
C GLY A 132 -19.95 11.57 8.80
N LYS A 133 -19.97 10.37 9.41
CA LYS A 133 -21.13 9.76 10.07
C LYS A 133 -20.77 9.31 11.48
N ILE A 134 -21.75 9.23 12.35
CA ILE A 134 -21.61 8.74 13.73
C ILE A 134 -22.57 7.56 13.88
N ILE A 135 -22.05 6.43 14.34
CA ILE A 135 -22.83 5.23 14.61
C ILE A 135 -23.49 5.38 15.97
N THR A 136 -24.83 5.35 16.01
CA THR A 136 -25.62 5.45 17.24
C THR A 136 -25.80 4.10 17.91
N LYS A 137 -26.00 3.03 17.12
CA LYS A 137 -26.03 1.64 17.59
C LYS A 137 -25.01 0.83 16.81
N LYS A 138 -24.06 0.26 17.55
CA LYS A 138 -23.00 -0.56 16.98
C LYS A 138 -23.53 -1.94 16.61
N CYS A 139 -23.09 -2.48 15.48
CA CYS A 139 -23.35 -3.85 15.12
C CYS A 139 -22.77 -4.80 16.18
N SER A 140 -23.59 -5.75 16.63
CA SER A 140 -23.22 -6.69 17.71
C SER A 140 -22.13 -7.69 17.29
N GLU A 141 -21.99 -7.98 16.00
CA GLU A 141 -21.02 -8.95 15.49
C GLU A 141 -19.62 -8.34 15.35
N CYS A 142 -19.52 -7.12 14.80
CA CYS A 142 -18.26 -6.45 14.57
C CYS A 142 -17.95 -5.31 15.57
N ASN A 143 -18.80 -5.10 16.58
CA ASN A 143 -18.66 -4.04 17.58
C ASN A 143 -18.50 -2.62 17.00
N GLY A 144 -19.03 -2.39 15.81
CA GLY A 144 -18.98 -1.10 15.13
C GLY A 144 -17.80 -0.93 14.16
N GLU A 145 -16.91 -1.89 14.04
CA GLU A 145 -15.76 -1.78 13.12
C GLU A 145 -16.09 -2.06 11.65
N GLY A 146 -17.22 -2.74 11.37
CA GLY A 146 -17.62 -3.13 10.02
C GLY A 146 -16.85 -4.32 9.46
N ILE A 147 -15.86 -4.83 10.19
CA ILE A 147 -15.02 -5.97 9.78
C ILE A 147 -14.97 -7.00 10.90
N VAL A 148 -14.81 -8.26 10.53
CA VAL A 148 -14.63 -9.40 11.44
C VAL A 148 -13.43 -10.21 11.00
N ARG A 149 -12.81 -10.92 11.93
CA ARG A 149 -11.69 -11.82 11.60
C ARG A 149 -12.26 -13.19 11.24
N ASP A 150 -11.97 -13.65 10.04
CA ASP A 150 -12.45 -14.93 9.53
C ASP A 150 -11.39 -15.62 8.68
N ASP A 151 -11.59 -16.91 8.43
CA ASP A 151 -10.76 -17.75 7.58
C ASP A 151 -11.34 -17.75 6.15
N GLU A 152 -10.63 -17.20 5.19
CA GLU A 152 -11.02 -17.23 3.77
C GLU A 152 -10.11 -18.15 2.98
N VAL A 153 -10.71 -18.98 2.13
CA VAL A 153 -9.97 -19.82 1.17
C VAL A 153 -9.80 -19.03 -0.12
N ILE A 154 -8.56 -18.74 -0.48
CA ILE A 154 -8.22 -17.99 -1.68
C ILE A 154 -7.51 -18.94 -2.66
N THR A 155 -7.99 -18.96 -3.88
CA THR A 155 -7.36 -19.66 -4.98
C THR A 155 -6.31 -18.77 -5.62
N ILE A 156 -5.08 -19.27 -5.70
CA ILE A 156 -3.94 -18.56 -6.27
C ILE A 156 -3.50 -19.32 -7.53
N ASN A 157 -3.40 -18.60 -8.63
CA ASN A 157 -2.83 -19.15 -9.86
C ASN A 157 -1.37 -18.70 -9.98
N ILE A 158 -0.44 -19.64 -9.91
CA ILE A 158 0.99 -19.41 -9.97
C ILE A 158 1.47 -19.85 -11.35
N PRO A 159 2.02 -18.92 -12.17
CA PRO A 159 2.52 -19.26 -13.49
C PRO A 159 3.76 -20.14 -13.42
N ALA A 160 4.06 -20.86 -14.49
CA ALA A 160 5.29 -21.60 -14.64
C ALA A 160 6.51 -20.66 -14.68
N GLY A 161 7.65 -21.16 -14.23
CA GLY A 161 8.92 -20.42 -14.29
C GLY A 161 9.13 -19.38 -13.19
N VAL A 162 8.34 -19.40 -12.13
CA VAL A 162 8.56 -18.52 -10.97
C VAL A 162 9.88 -18.86 -10.27
N ALA A 163 10.58 -17.85 -9.77
CA ALA A 163 11.82 -18.00 -9.01
C ALA A 163 11.57 -17.81 -7.52
N GLU A 164 12.48 -18.33 -6.70
CA GLU A 164 12.49 -18.07 -5.26
C GLU A 164 12.58 -16.57 -4.98
N GLY A 165 11.84 -16.10 -3.97
CA GLY A 165 11.78 -14.70 -3.62
C GLY A 165 10.89 -13.84 -4.51
N MET A 166 10.32 -14.37 -5.59
CA MET A 166 9.33 -13.64 -6.38
C MET A 166 8.08 -13.35 -5.57
N GLN A 167 7.53 -12.16 -5.77
CA GLN A 167 6.31 -11.72 -5.12
C GLN A 167 5.20 -11.55 -6.16
N LEU A 168 4.11 -12.28 -5.95
CA LEU A 168 2.86 -12.10 -6.70
C LEU A 168 1.92 -11.23 -5.88
N SER A 169 1.16 -10.34 -6.54
CA SER A 169 0.16 -9.51 -5.89
C SER A 169 -1.24 -9.80 -6.44
N MET A 170 -2.19 -9.95 -5.53
CA MET A 170 -3.61 -10.08 -5.87
C MET A 170 -4.38 -8.89 -5.28
N SER A 171 -4.85 -7.99 -6.14
CA SER A 171 -5.54 -6.77 -5.71
C SER A 171 -6.87 -7.08 -5.02
N GLY A 172 -7.12 -6.38 -3.91
CA GLY A 172 -8.37 -6.47 -3.15
C GLY A 172 -8.56 -7.77 -2.36
N LYS A 173 -7.55 -8.67 -2.33
CA LYS A 173 -7.60 -9.95 -1.59
C LYS A 173 -6.93 -9.90 -0.21
N GLY A 174 -6.40 -8.74 0.20
CA GLY A 174 -5.88 -8.49 1.53
C GLY A 174 -6.98 -8.31 2.57
N ASN A 175 -6.66 -7.61 3.66
CA ASN A 175 -7.62 -7.31 4.71
C ASN A 175 -8.68 -6.33 4.25
N ALA A 176 -9.91 -6.55 4.69
CA ALA A 176 -11.00 -5.60 4.46
C ALA A 176 -10.73 -4.28 5.19
N ALA A 177 -11.15 -3.19 4.59
CA ALA A 177 -11.11 -1.88 5.21
C ALA A 177 -12.30 -1.69 6.14
N ARG A 178 -12.10 -0.92 7.21
CA ARG A 178 -13.20 -0.51 8.09
C ARG A 178 -14.19 0.38 7.34
N HIS A 179 -15.45 0.28 7.70
CA HIS A 179 -16.54 1.17 7.24
C HIS A 179 -16.68 1.23 5.71
N GLY A 180 -16.57 0.06 5.05
CA GLY A 180 -16.83 -0.07 3.62
C GLY A 180 -15.79 0.60 2.72
N GLY A 181 -14.54 0.70 3.17
CA GLY A 181 -13.42 1.19 2.38
C GLY A 181 -12.92 0.18 1.34
N ILE A 182 -11.76 0.45 0.76
CA ILE A 182 -11.11 -0.41 -0.23
C ILE A 182 -10.28 -1.47 0.49
N ASN A 183 -10.43 -2.74 0.12
CA ASN A 183 -9.61 -3.82 0.67
C ASN A 183 -8.14 -3.62 0.29
N GLY A 184 -7.25 -4.13 1.13
CA GLY A 184 -5.83 -4.23 0.82
C GLY A 184 -5.53 -5.32 -0.21
N ASP A 185 -4.26 -5.51 -0.52
CA ASP A 185 -3.80 -6.50 -1.48
C ASP A 185 -3.21 -7.72 -0.76
N LEU A 186 -3.28 -8.88 -1.40
CA LEU A 186 -2.61 -10.09 -0.95
C LEU A 186 -1.27 -10.20 -1.69
N LEU A 187 -0.19 -10.21 -0.94
CA LEU A 187 1.17 -10.35 -1.43
C LEU A 187 1.64 -11.77 -1.13
N ILE A 188 1.95 -12.52 -2.18
CA ILE A 188 2.34 -13.92 -2.10
C ILE A 188 3.83 -13.99 -2.38
N LEU A 189 4.60 -14.41 -1.38
CA LEU A 189 6.03 -14.64 -1.52
C LEU A 189 6.26 -16.11 -1.86
N ILE A 190 6.92 -16.36 -2.96
CA ILE A 190 7.29 -17.71 -3.40
C ILE A 190 8.55 -18.15 -2.65
N GLU A 191 8.47 -19.31 -2.02
CA GLU A 191 9.61 -20.03 -1.44
C GLU A 191 9.74 -21.36 -2.15
N GLU A 192 10.96 -21.72 -2.54
CA GLU A 192 11.23 -23.03 -3.12
C GLU A 192 11.41 -24.07 -2.01
N GLU A 193 10.77 -25.22 -2.17
CA GLU A 193 10.96 -26.37 -1.29
C GLU A 193 12.21 -27.13 -1.74
N PRO A 194 13.21 -27.34 -0.85
CA PRO A 194 14.45 -28.03 -1.22
C PRO A 194 14.16 -29.44 -1.67
N HIS A 195 14.68 -29.82 -2.84
CA HIS A 195 14.58 -31.18 -3.34
C HIS A 195 15.74 -32.02 -2.79
N PRO A 196 15.51 -33.30 -2.41
CA PRO A 196 16.57 -34.13 -1.79
C PRO A 196 17.77 -34.41 -2.70
N GLU A 197 17.59 -34.43 -4.00
CA GLU A 197 18.62 -34.82 -4.97
C GLU A 197 18.97 -33.72 -5.98
N LEU A 198 18.05 -32.80 -6.22
CA LEU A 198 18.20 -31.78 -7.24
C LEU A 198 18.44 -30.42 -6.60
N ILE A 199 19.39 -29.69 -7.11
CA ILE A 199 19.69 -28.33 -6.71
C ILE A 199 19.40 -27.43 -7.90
N ARG A 200 18.56 -26.44 -7.72
CA ARG A 200 18.28 -25.46 -8.76
C ARG A 200 19.30 -24.32 -8.68
N ASP A 201 19.88 -23.99 -9.81
CA ASP A 201 20.73 -22.82 -10.01
C ASP A 201 20.12 -21.97 -11.13
N GLU A 202 19.31 -20.98 -10.74
CA GLU A 202 18.49 -20.14 -11.63
C GLU A 202 17.63 -20.94 -12.63
N ASN A 203 18.12 -21.16 -13.85
CA ASN A 203 17.43 -21.91 -14.92
C ASN A 203 17.96 -23.33 -15.10
N ASP A 204 19.03 -23.67 -14.41
CA ASP A 204 19.69 -24.97 -14.49
C ASP A 204 19.35 -25.84 -13.27
N ILE A 205 19.48 -27.15 -13.45
CA ILE A 205 19.30 -28.14 -12.38
C ILE A 205 20.58 -28.96 -12.26
N LEU A 206 21.18 -28.90 -11.08
CA LEU A 206 22.35 -29.69 -10.74
C LEU A 206 21.94 -30.99 -10.06
N TYR A 207 22.50 -32.10 -10.54
CA TYR A 207 22.30 -33.42 -9.97
C TYR A 207 23.64 -34.09 -9.71
N ASN A 208 23.85 -34.58 -8.51
CA ASN A 208 25.05 -35.29 -8.13
C ASN A 208 24.86 -36.77 -8.42
N LEU A 209 25.41 -37.24 -9.56
CA LEU A 209 25.39 -38.62 -9.95
C LEU A 209 26.64 -39.36 -9.48
N LEU A 210 26.46 -40.30 -8.57
CA LEU A 210 27.52 -41.21 -8.14
C LEU A 210 27.55 -42.46 -9.01
N LEU A 211 28.56 -42.61 -9.84
CA LEU A 211 28.78 -43.74 -10.69
C LEU A 211 29.94 -44.60 -10.17
N SER A 212 29.80 -45.94 -10.22
CA SER A 212 30.94 -46.80 -10.03
C SER A 212 31.84 -46.80 -11.29
N VAL A 213 33.14 -47.06 -11.14
CA VAL A 213 34.06 -47.10 -12.25
C VAL A 213 33.62 -47.95 -13.43
N PRO A 214 33.05 -49.20 -13.22
CA PRO A 214 32.49 -49.99 -14.28
C PRO A 214 31.31 -49.34 -15.00
N GLN A 215 30.43 -48.70 -14.28
CA GLN A 215 29.26 -47.99 -14.86
C GLN A 215 29.68 -46.79 -15.68
N ALA A 216 30.70 -46.05 -15.23
CA ALA A 216 31.23 -44.89 -15.96
C ALA A 216 31.95 -45.30 -17.26
N ALA A 217 32.52 -46.51 -17.30
CA ALA A 217 33.30 -46.99 -18.45
C ALA A 217 32.46 -47.80 -19.48
N LEU A 218 31.41 -48.46 -19.03
CA LEU A 218 30.62 -49.39 -19.87
C LEU A 218 29.20 -48.84 -20.18
N GLY A 219 28.76 -47.79 -19.54
CA GLY A 219 27.41 -47.21 -19.70
C GLY A 219 26.39 -47.74 -18.73
#